data_c2505dd43b2fc530278ccf435454175d
#
_entry.id   c2505dd43b2fc530278ccf435454175d
#
_cell.length_a   1.000
_cell.length_b   1.000
_cell.length_c   1.000
_cell.angle_alpha   90.00
_cell.angle_beta   90.00
_cell.angle_gamma   90.00
#
_symmetry.space_group_name_H-M   'P 1'
#
loop_
_entity.id
_entity.type
_entity.pdbx_description
1 polymer ?
#
loop_
_entity_poly.entity_id
_entity_poly.type
_entity_poly.pdbx_seq_one_letter_code
_entity_poly.pdbx_strand_id
1 'polypeptide(L)'
;MKGENRRNGLYDALFDLKRLQDLLANSWSKYYGHLFSKLVGSDTIPFYFITKQCKPFIVINPKTHTETSYFRIEAIEKSQVTLTLLRAFDLDDKDTNVLQEVMRLEKTEAQLTIDIRSMLAVQLLEPALLGGKFYIESKW
;
A
#
# COMPACT_ATOMS: atom_id res chain seq x y z
N MET A 1 9.31 -11.67 30.05
CA MET A 1 9.27 -11.28 29.41
C MET A 1 8.96 -10.92 28.82
N LYS A 2 9.30 -11.00 28.80
CA LYS A 2 8.99 -10.39 28.20
C LYS A 2 8.13 -10.14 27.23
N GLY A 3 7.28 -10.64 27.06
CA GLY A 3 6.28 -10.35 26.09
C GLY A 3 5.99 -8.90 25.88
N GLU A 4 6.08 -8.20 26.91
CA GLU A 4 5.80 -6.77 26.86
C GLU A 4 6.79 -6.01 26.01
N ASN A 5 7.99 -6.54 25.83
CA ASN A 5 8.99 -5.92 24.98
C ASN A 5 8.94 -6.43 23.55
N ARG A 6 8.05 -7.37 23.31
CA ARG A 6 7.96 -7.95 21.99
C ARG A 6 7.16 -7.05 21.10
N ARG A 7 7.75 -6.62 20.03
CA ARG A 7 7.04 -5.81 19.08
C ARG A 7 6.11 -6.68 18.26
N ASN A 8 5.03 -6.07 17.81
CA ASN A 8 4.19 -6.68 16.80
C ASN A 8 5.01 -6.73 15.51
N GLY A 9 5.19 -7.93 14.94
CA GLY A 9 5.93 -8.06 13.70
C GLY A 9 5.32 -7.24 12.56
N LEU A 10 4.01 -7.10 12.57
CA LEU A 10 3.33 -6.28 11.59
C LEU A 10 3.71 -4.80 11.73
N TYR A 11 3.82 -4.33 12.96
CA TYR A 11 4.25 -2.96 13.22
C TYR A 11 5.65 -2.72 12.62
N ASP A 12 6.56 -3.64 12.88
CA ASP A 12 7.93 -3.51 12.38
C ASP A 12 7.95 -3.53 10.85
N ALA A 13 7.16 -4.39 10.24
CA ALA A 13 7.11 -4.47 8.79
C ALA A 13 6.59 -3.16 8.19
N LEU A 14 5.55 -2.60 8.79
CA LEU A 14 4.99 -1.35 8.29
C LEU A 14 5.92 -0.17 8.53
N PHE A 15 6.62 -0.18 9.64
CA PHE A 15 7.59 0.86 9.94
C PHE A 15 8.72 0.85 8.91
N ASP A 16 9.24 -0.32 8.60
CA ASP A 16 10.28 -0.46 7.58
C ASP A 16 9.76 -0.07 6.21
N LEU A 17 8.54 -0.44 5.90
CA LEU A 17 7.91 -0.07 4.64
C LEU A 17 7.82 1.45 4.50
N LYS A 18 7.40 2.12 5.57
CA LYS A 18 7.30 3.57 5.52
C LYS A 18 8.67 4.21 5.34
N ARG A 19 9.68 3.69 6.02
CA ARG A 19 11.04 4.21 5.87
C ARG A 19 11.53 4.08 4.44
N LEU A 20 11.29 2.95 3.82
CA LEU A 20 11.70 2.74 2.43
C LEU A 20 10.93 3.67 1.51
N GLN A 21 9.63 3.81 1.73
CA GLN A 21 8.81 4.70 0.91
C GLN A 21 9.28 6.15 1.04
N ASP A 22 9.63 6.58 2.26
CA ASP A 22 10.13 7.93 2.48
C ASP A 22 11.46 8.16 1.75
N LEU A 23 12.30 7.15 1.67
CA LEU A 23 13.52 7.26 0.89
C LEU A 23 13.23 7.49 -0.59
N LEU A 24 12.24 6.84 -1.13
CA LEU A 24 11.85 7.04 -2.52
C LEU A 24 11.33 8.45 -2.78
N ALA A 25 10.72 9.06 -1.78
CA ALA A 25 10.12 10.38 -1.92
C ALA A 25 11.10 11.52 -1.59
N ASN A 26 12.24 11.21 -1.00
CA ASN A 26 13.14 12.22 -0.49
C ASN A 26 14.38 12.40 -1.35
N SER A 27 15.45 12.98 -0.74
CA SER A 27 16.64 13.34 -1.47
C SER A 27 17.33 12.14 -2.14
N TRP A 28 17.19 10.96 -1.57
CA TRP A 28 17.78 9.78 -2.19
C TRP A 28 17.17 9.54 -3.56
N SER A 29 15.87 9.73 -3.67
CA SER A 29 15.19 9.55 -4.94
C SER A 29 15.55 10.65 -5.94
N LYS A 30 16.09 11.77 -5.49
CA LYS A 30 16.57 12.80 -6.43
C LYS A 30 17.74 12.29 -7.25
N TYR A 31 18.57 11.44 -6.68
CA TYR A 31 19.73 10.89 -7.40
C TYR A 31 19.35 9.67 -8.21
N TYR A 32 18.51 8.84 -7.69
CA TYR A 32 18.18 7.56 -8.30
C TYR A 32 16.72 7.46 -8.69
N GLY A 33 15.97 8.57 -8.54
CA GLY A 33 14.53 8.54 -8.69
C GLY A 33 14.05 8.01 -10.03
N HIS A 34 14.79 8.36 -11.09
CA HIS A 34 14.40 7.90 -12.41
C HIS A 34 14.44 6.38 -12.50
N LEU A 35 15.50 5.78 -11.96
CA LEU A 35 15.62 4.34 -11.95
C LEU A 35 14.57 3.70 -11.05
N PHE A 36 14.39 4.27 -9.86
CA PHE A 36 13.43 3.71 -8.92
C PHE A 36 11.99 3.90 -9.36
N SER A 37 11.70 5.00 -10.04
CA SER A 37 10.36 5.19 -10.61
C SER A 37 10.00 4.08 -11.57
N LYS A 38 10.97 3.64 -12.35
CA LYS A 38 10.72 2.56 -13.31
C LYS A 38 10.51 1.24 -12.63
N LEU A 39 11.18 1.03 -11.49
CA LEU A 39 11.11 -0.24 -10.78
C LEU A 39 9.88 -0.37 -9.89
N VAL A 40 9.51 0.73 -9.22
CA VAL A 40 8.45 0.66 -8.20
C VAL A 40 7.31 1.64 -8.46
N GLY A 41 7.35 2.37 -9.56
CA GLY A 41 6.23 3.23 -9.92
C GLY A 41 6.10 4.45 -9.04
N SER A 42 7.12 5.29 -8.95
CA SER A 42 7.05 6.56 -8.27
C SER A 42 7.39 6.44 -6.77
N ASP A 43 6.67 7.11 -5.90
CA ASP A 43 7.02 7.21 -4.49
C ASP A 43 6.15 6.34 -3.59
N THR A 44 5.49 5.37 -4.15
CA THR A 44 4.51 4.57 -3.43
C THR A 44 4.88 3.10 -3.49
N ILE A 45 4.82 2.44 -2.34
CA ILE A 45 4.97 0.99 -2.27
C ILE A 45 3.60 0.45 -1.88
N PRO A 46 2.86 -0.12 -2.83
CA PRO A 46 1.49 -0.57 -2.55
C PRO A 46 1.48 -1.89 -1.79
N PHE A 47 0.46 -2.07 -0.98
CA PHE A 47 0.30 -3.28 -0.19
C PHE A 47 -1.16 -3.51 0.11
N TYR A 48 -1.47 -4.69 0.64
CA TYR A 48 -2.78 -4.98 1.17
C TYR A 48 -2.64 -5.72 2.50
N PHE A 49 -3.71 -5.67 3.29
CA PHE A 49 -3.75 -6.34 4.58
C PHE A 49 -4.58 -7.62 4.52
N ILE A 50 -4.20 -8.57 5.37
CA ILE A 50 -5.02 -9.72 5.66
C ILE A 50 -5.59 -9.53 7.06
N THR A 51 -6.91 -9.62 7.18
CA THR A 51 -7.58 -9.46 8.46
C THR A 51 -7.42 -10.71 9.32
N LYS A 52 -7.84 -10.61 10.57
CA LYS A 52 -7.77 -11.75 11.48
C LYS A 52 -8.72 -12.87 11.09
N GLN A 53 -9.65 -12.62 10.19
CA GLN A 53 -10.49 -13.65 9.61
C GLN A 53 -9.85 -14.29 8.39
N CYS A 54 -8.58 -13.97 8.12
CA CYS A 54 -7.82 -14.51 7.00
C CYS A 54 -8.37 -14.09 5.63
N LYS A 55 -8.92 -12.90 5.55
CA LYS A 55 -9.48 -12.34 4.33
C LYS A 55 -8.81 -11.01 4.01
N PRO A 56 -8.74 -10.61 2.74
CA PRO A 56 -8.23 -9.28 2.42
C PRO A 56 -9.10 -8.20 3.05
N PHE A 57 -8.43 -7.15 3.53
CA PHE A 57 -9.13 -6.01 4.10
C PHE A 57 -9.61 -5.12 2.95
N ILE A 58 -10.92 -4.96 2.84
CA ILE A 58 -11.55 -4.22 1.74
C ILE A 58 -12.23 -2.98 2.30
N VAL A 59 -12.04 -1.85 1.63
CA VAL A 59 -12.61 -0.57 2.02
C VAL A 59 -13.34 0.02 0.82
N ILE A 60 -14.45 0.69 1.07
CA ILE A 60 -15.18 1.41 0.05
C ILE A 60 -14.74 2.88 0.10
N ASN A 61 -14.26 3.38 -1.03
CA ASN A 61 -13.90 4.80 -1.14
C ASN A 61 -15.20 5.60 -1.16
N PRO A 62 -15.42 6.50 -0.18
CA PRO A 62 -16.70 7.21 -0.09
C PRO A 62 -16.94 8.16 -1.24
N LYS A 63 -15.89 8.60 -1.96
CA LYS A 63 -16.07 9.53 -3.06
C LYS A 63 -16.41 8.85 -4.37
N THR A 64 -15.82 7.70 -4.61
CA THR A 64 -15.99 6.99 -5.88
C THR A 64 -16.90 5.79 -5.78
N HIS A 65 -17.25 5.39 -4.54
CA HIS A 65 -18.07 4.20 -4.26
C HIS A 65 -17.44 2.92 -4.81
N THR A 66 -16.12 2.91 -4.97
CA THR A 66 -15.40 1.74 -5.43
C THR A 66 -14.73 1.06 -4.26
N GLU A 67 -14.61 -0.26 -4.35
CA GLU A 67 -13.90 -1.04 -3.35
C GLU A 67 -12.43 -1.10 -3.67
N THR A 68 -11.60 -1.07 -2.63
CA THR A 68 -10.18 -1.27 -2.80
C THR A 68 -9.62 -2.06 -1.63
N SER A 69 -8.59 -2.84 -1.93
CA SER A 69 -7.79 -3.52 -0.91
C SER A 69 -6.37 -2.98 -0.86
N TYR A 70 -6.05 -1.97 -1.66
CA TYR A 70 -4.66 -1.55 -1.87
C TYR A 70 -4.44 -0.19 -1.29
N PHE A 71 -3.29 -0.04 -0.60
CA PHE A 71 -3.04 1.14 0.20
C PHE A 71 -1.60 1.61 0.06
N ARG A 72 -1.43 2.90 0.36
CA ARG A 72 -0.15 3.56 0.54
C ARG A 72 -0.06 3.98 2.00
N ILE A 73 1.11 3.79 2.61
CA ILE A 73 1.26 4.17 4.01
C ILE A 73 1.61 5.65 4.10
N GLU A 74 0.91 6.36 5.00
CA GLU A 74 1.17 7.78 5.22
C GLU A 74 1.82 8.04 6.56
N ALA A 75 1.37 7.38 7.62
CA ALA A 75 1.89 7.62 8.95
C ALA A 75 1.65 6.42 9.83
N ILE A 76 2.55 6.24 10.79
CA ILE A 76 2.40 5.25 11.84
C ILE A 76 2.58 5.97 13.17
N GLU A 77 1.64 5.76 14.08
CA GLU A 77 1.77 6.30 15.42
C GLU A 77 1.22 5.29 16.39
N LYS A 78 2.12 4.68 17.16
CA LYS A 78 1.77 3.60 18.08
C LYS A 78 1.12 2.46 17.31
N SER A 79 -0.12 2.11 17.62
CA SER A 79 -0.80 1.02 16.91
C SER A 79 -1.67 1.54 15.76
N GLN A 80 -1.67 2.83 15.49
CA GLN A 80 -2.53 3.41 14.46
C GLN A 80 -1.73 3.70 13.20
N VAL A 81 -2.30 3.36 12.08
CA VAL A 81 -1.69 3.56 10.78
C VAL A 81 -2.67 4.33 9.90
N THR A 82 -2.15 5.42 9.31
CA THR A 82 -2.93 6.20 8.36
C THR A 82 -2.54 5.78 6.95
N LEU A 83 -3.55 5.50 6.15
CA LEU A 83 -3.39 4.96 4.80
C LEU A 83 -4.05 5.87 3.78
N THR A 84 -3.47 5.94 2.59
CA THR A 84 -4.16 6.49 1.44
C THR A 84 -4.71 5.33 0.63
N LEU A 85 -5.96 5.43 0.23
CA LEU A 85 -6.59 4.41 -0.59
C LEU A 85 -6.07 4.52 -2.02
N LEU A 86 -5.69 3.39 -2.59
CA LEU A 86 -5.28 3.33 -4.00
C LEU A 86 -6.41 2.74 -4.80
N ARG A 87 -6.70 3.34 -5.94
CA ARG A 87 -7.72 2.84 -6.85
C ARG A 87 -7.05 1.94 -7.87
N ALA A 88 -7.59 0.76 -8.07
CA ALA A 88 -6.98 -0.25 -8.92
C ALA A 88 -7.80 -0.43 -10.20
N PHE A 89 -7.09 -0.54 -11.32
CA PHE A 89 -7.71 -0.69 -12.63
C PHE A 89 -7.16 -1.92 -13.34
N ASP A 90 -8.02 -2.57 -14.09
CA ASP A 90 -7.61 -3.71 -14.90
C ASP A 90 -7.12 -3.26 -16.29
N LEU A 91 -6.89 -4.21 -17.17
CA LEU A 91 -6.37 -3.91 -18.50
C LEU A 91 -7.33 -3.03 -19.32
N ASP A 92 -8.62 -3.10 -19.03
CA ASP A 92 -9.63 -2.34 -19.74
C ASP A 92 -9.97 -1.04 -19.03
N ASP A 93 -9.13 -0.61 -18.08
CA ASP A 93 -9.32 0.61 -17.28
C ASP A 93 -10.60 0.58 -16.45
N LYS A 94 -11.02 -0.59 -16.05
CA LYS A 94 -12.16 -0.75 -15.15
C LYS A 94 -11.66 -1.05 -13.76
N ASP A 95 -12.40 -0.55 -12.77
CA ASP A 95 -12.07 -0.83 -11.38
C ASP A 95 -12.06 -2.32 -11.13
N THR A 96 -11.03 -2.77 -10.42
CA THR A 96 -10.93 -4.18 -10.06
C THR A 96 -10.37 -4.31 -8.65
N ASN A 97 -10.77 -5.37 -7.97
CA ASN A 97 -10.23 -5.71 -6.66
C ASN A 97 -9.59 -7.10 -6.70
N VAL A 98 -9.44 -7.66 -7.87
CA VAL A 98 -8.82 -8.97 -8.06
C VAL A 98 -7.35 -8.77 -8.37
N LEU A 99 -6.49 -9.30 -7.50
CA LEU A 99 -5.05 -9.04 -7.58
C LEU A 99 -4.49 -9.36 -8.97
N GLN A 100 -4.89 -10.47 -9.54
CA GLN A 100 -4.35 -10.90 -10.83
C GLN A 100 -4.77 -9.99 -11.98
N GLU A 101 -5.78 -9.17 -11.78
CA GLU A 101 -6.29 -8.28 -12.82
C GLU A 101 -5.74 -6.86 -12.71
N VAL A 102 -5.05 -6.54 -11.61
CA VAL A 102 -4.57 -5.18 -11.39
C VAL A 102 -3.44 -4.88 -12.35
N MET A 103 -3.63 -3.84 -13.16
CA MET A 103 -2.63 -3.39 -14.10
C MET A 103 -2.10 -2.00 -13.76
N ARG A 104 -2.90 -1.21 -13.04
CA ARG A 104 -2.54 0.16 -12.71
C ARG A 104 -3.16 0.54 -11.38
N LEU A 105 -2.42 1.31 -10.60
CA LEU A 105 -2.94 1.88 -9.36
C LEU A 105 -2.85 3.40 -9.44
N GLU A 106 -3.82 4.06 -8.80
CA GLU A 106 -3.91 5.50 -8.74
C GLU A 106 -4.03 5.93 -7.29
N LYS A 107 -3.26 6.94 -6.89
CA LYS A 107 -3.44 7.53 -5.57
C LYS A 107 -4.73 8.35 -5.57
N THR A 108 -5.52 8.21 -4.50
CA THR A 108 -6.73 8.99 -4.31
C THR A 108 -6.51 9.97 -3.17
N GLU A 109 -7.50 10.82 -2.93
CA GLU A 109 -7.47 11.73 -1.79
C GLU A 109 -8.08 11.12 -0.54
N ALA A 110 -8.61 9.92 -0.65
CA ALA A 110 -9.27 9.27 0.49
C ALA A 110 -8.25 8.64 1.41
N GLN A 111 -8.37 8.92 2.70
CA GLN A 111 -7.49 8.37 3.71
C GLN A 111 -8.28 7.64 4.76
N LEU A 112 -7.61 6.72 5.44
CA LEU A 112 -8.23 5.90 6.47
C LEU A 112 -7.19 5.62 7.54
N THR A 113 -7.61 5.71 8.80
CA THR A 113 -6.75 5.34 9.92
C THR A 113 -7.28 4.05 10.53
N ILE A 114 -6.41 3.06 10.68
CA ILE A 114 -6.79 1.77 11.25
C ILE A 114 -5.89 1.44 12.43
N ASP A 115 -6.36 0.52 13.24
CA ASP A 115 -5.56 -0.06 14.31
C ASP A 115 -4.92 -1.34 13.77
N ILE A 116 -3.60 -1.38 13.74
CA ILE A 116 -2.90 -2.53 13.15
C ILE A 116 -3.15 -3.82 13.93
N ARG A 117 -3.62 -3.72 15.18
CA ARG A 117 -3.92 -4.91 15.97
C ARG A 117 -5.12 -5.68 15.41
N SER A 118 -5.90 -5.05 14.55
CA SER A 118 -7.02 -5.74 13.89
C SER A 118 -6.59 -6.52 12.67
N MET A 119 -5.33 -6.39 12.25
CA MET A 119 -4.82 -7.05 11.06
C MET A 119 -3.92 -8.22 11.42
N LEU A 120 -3.92 -9.24 10.58
CA LEU A 120 -3.08 -10.41 10.75
C LEU A 120 -1.74 -10.24 10.04
N ALA A 121 -1.75 -9.70 8.82
CA ALA A 121 -0.55 -9.63 8.01
C ALA A 121 -0.66 -8.52 6.98
N VAL A 122 0.50 -8.14 6.43
CA VAL A 122 0.59 -7.19 5.32
C VAL A 122 1.33 -7.89 4.18
N GLN A 123 0.89 -7.64 2.95
CA GLN A 123 1.50 -8.23 1.77
C GLN A 123 1.78 -7.14 0.76
N LEU A 124 3.03 -7.04 0.34
CA LEU A 124 3.41 -6.08 -0.70
C LEU A 124 2.97 -6.60 -2.06
N LEU A 125 2.61 -5.67 -2.94
CA LEU A 125 2.33 -6.02 -4.32
C LEU A 125 3.65 -6.00 -5.10
N GLU A 126 3.89 -7.06 -5.85
CA GLU A 126 5.08 -7.16 -6.66
C GLU A 126 4.71 -7.12 -8.13
N PRO A 127 5.38 -6.25 -8.91
CA PRO A 127 5.05 -6.16 -10.34
C PRO A 127 5.15 -7.48 -11.09
N ALA A 128 6.07 -8.35 -10.68
CA ALA A 128 6.22 -9.63 -11.35
C ALA A 128 4.98 -10.50 -11.23
N LEU A 129 4.26 -10.39 -10.12
CA LEU A 129 3.02 -11.14 -9.92
C LEU A 129 1.89 -10.61 -10.77
N LEU A 130 2.04 -9.38 -11.27
CA LEU A 130 1.03 -8.71 -12.07
C LEU A 130 1.40 -8.67 -13.55
N GLY A 131 2.24 -9.62 -13.98
CA GLY A 131 2.63 -9.70 -15.38
C GLY A 131 3.64 -8.66 -15.83
N GLY A 132 4.25 -7.97 -14.88
CA GLY A 132 5.32 -7.02 -15.21
C GLY A 132 4.86 -5.70 -15.78
N LYS A 133 3.57 -5.42 -15.78
CA LYS A 133 3.05 -4.18 -16.32
C LYS A 133 2.45 -3.25 -15.28
N PHE A 134 2.73 -3.54 -14.05
CA PHE A 134 2.18 -2.79 -12.94
C PHE A 134 2.89 -1.43 -12.82
N TYR A 135 2.13 -0.38 -12.59
CA TYR A 135 2.68 0.94 -12.29
C TYR A 135 1.66 1.77 -11.50
N ILE A 136 2.16 2.85 -10.90
CA ILE A 136 1.33 3.73 -10.08
C ILE A 136 1.34 5.11 -10.70
N GLU A 137 0.16 5.69 -10.84
CA GLU A 137 0.01 7.06 -11.33
C GLU A 137 -0.30 7.98 -10.17
N SER A 138 0.25 9.20 -10.26
CA SER A 138 -0.06 10.25 -9.31
C SER A 138 -1.17 11.12 -9.88
N LYS A 139 -2.10 11.51 -9.01
CA LYS A 139 -3.20 12.37 -9.38
C LYS A 139 -2.91 13.80 -8.94
N TRP A 140 -2.05 14.44 -9.62
CA TRP A 140 -1.73 15.85 -9.30
C TRP A 140 -2.18 16.77 -10.37
#